data_1fe5629acf0af167ee27fed3b22a997d
#
_entry.id   1fe5629acf0af167ee27fed3b22a997d
#
_cell.length_a   1.000
_cell.length_b   1.000
_cell.length_c   1.000
_cell.angle_alpha   90.00
_cell.angle_beta   90.00
_cell.angle_gamma   90.00
#
_symmetry.space_group_name_H-M   'P 1'
#
loop_
_entity.id
_entity.type
_entity.pdbx_description
1 polymer ?
#
loop_
_entity_poly.entity_id
_entity_poly.type
_entity_poly.pdbx_seq_one_letter_code
_entity_poly.pdbx_strand_id
1 'polypeptide(L)'
;MFVKNSNQSGFSVKAWRGDAKTLLAFNFTNDTKAANLAGFSIQVQPHGQQAYYLFNNLVLPAGANATVPTETNPNSSTNAPIQKFRWLHIPGSFHQGDTVFYGVYTYTITPRYFNNGLLTAIDTSLSVSVDVQLQPARYN
;
A
#
# COMPACT_ATOMS: atom_id res chain seq x y z
N MET A 1 -5.43 5.04 18.55
CA MET A 1 -6.18 5.87 17.59
C MET A 1 -6.04 5.30 16.19
N PHE A 2 -7.13 5.28 15.46
CA PHE A 2 -7.13 4.80 14.08
C PHE A 2 -7.95 5.72 13.19
N VAL A 3 -7.69 5.63 11.88
CA VAL A 3 -8.50 6.22 10.83
C VAL A 3 -8.99 5.13 9.90
N LYS A 4 -10.15 5.34 9.27
CA LYS A 4 -10.76 4.35 8.38
C LYS A 4 -11.40 5.06 7.20
N ASN A 5 -11.33 4.44 6.03
CA ASN A 5 -12.03 4.89 4.84
C ASN A 5 -12.44 3.67 4.01
N SER A 6 -13.42 3.85 3.14
CA SER A 6 -13.91 2.80 2.26
C SER A 6 -14.41 3.41 0.95
N ASN A 7 -14.51 2.58 -0.08
CA ASN A 7 -15.09 2.98 -1.35
C ASN A 7 -16.43 2.27 -1.59
N GLN A 8 -17.11 2.63 -2.68
CA GLN A 8 -18.41 2.06 -3.02
C GLN A 8 -18.35 0.60 -3.43
N SER A 9 -17.19 0.11 -3.84
CA SER A 9 -17.01 -1.30 -4.20
C SER A 9 -16.82 -2.22 -2.99
N GLY A 10 -16.84 -1.68 -1.77
CA GLY A 10 -16.73 -2.47 -0.55
C GLY A 10 -15.32 -2.73 -0.07
N PHE A 11 -14.33 -2.06 -0.64
CA PHE A 11 -12.96 -2.11 -0.14
C PHE A 11 -12.78 -1.07 0.96
N SER A 12 -12.17 -1.46 2.07
CA SER A 12 -11.90 -0.57 3.19
C SER A 12 -10.45 -0.68 3.65
N VAL A 13 -9.95 0.45 4.16
CA VAL A 13 -8.61 0.57 4.74
C VAL A 13 -8.75 1.14 6.13
N LYS A 14 -8.04 0.55 7.08
CA LYS A 14 -7.94 1.02 8.45
C LYS A 14 -6.47 1.21 8.79
N ALA A 15 -6.13 2.32 9.41
CA ALA A 15 -4.76 2.62 9.77
C ALA A 15 -4.68 2.95 11.26
N TRP A 16 -3.70 2.36 11.93
CA TRP A 16 -3.38 2.63 13.34
C TRP A 16 -2.03 3.32 13.40
N ARG A 17 -1.99 4.45 14.09
CA ARG A 17 -0.75 5.15 14.38
C ARG A 17 -0.07 4.51 15.58
N GLY A 18 1.18 4.11 15.41
CA GLY A 18 2.07 3.73 16.49
C GLY A 18 3.17 4.76 16.68
N ASP A 19 4.17 4.43 17.47
CA ASP A 19 5.35 5.28 17.65
C ASP A 19 6.22 5.18 16.39
N ALA A 20 6.30 6.29 15.63
CA ALA A 20 7.08 6.40 14.41
C ALA A 20 6.75 5.34 13.36
N LYS A 21 5.52 4.82 13.37
CA LYS A 21 5.09 3.77 12.43
C LYS A 21 3.58 3.79 12.23
N THR A 22 3.14 3.16 11.17
CA THR A 22 1.72 3.02 10.84
C THR A 22 1.41 1.57 10.48
N LEU A 23 0.41 1.00 11.12
CA LEU A 23 -0.13 -0.29 10.72
C LEU A 23 -1.36 -0.08 9.83
N LEU A 24 -1.32 -0.66 8.65
CA LEU A 24 -2.41 -0.63 7.69
C LEU A 24 -3.11 -1.99 7.66
N ALA A 25 -4.43 -1.98 7.57
CA ALA A 25 -5.23 -3.20 7.38
C ALA A 25 -6.26 -2.96 6.29
N PHE A 26 -6.50 -3.99 5.50
CA PHE A 26 -7.37 -3.94 4.33
C PHE A 26 -8.47 -4.98 4.45
N ASN A 27 -9.66 -4.66 3.94
CA ASN A 27 -10.77 -5.60 3.99
C ASN A 27 -11.75 -5.36 2.85
N PHE A 28 -12.46 -6.43 2.48
CA PHE A 28 -13.59 -6.37 1.56
C PHE A 28 -14.85 -6.77 2.30
N THR A 29 -15.96 -6.06 2.03
CA THR A 29 -17.26 -6.44 2.57
C THR A 29 -17.89 -7.60 1.82
N ASN A 30 -17.36 -7.95 0.64
CA ASN A 30 -17.87 -9.01 -0.22
C ASN A 30 -16.72 -9.89 -0.70
N ASP A 31 -16.79 -11.18 -0.40
CA ASP A 31 -15.74 -12.15 -0.74
C ASP A 31 -15.51 -12.26 -2.25
N THR A 32 -16.50 -11.95 -3.09
CA THR A 32 -16.33 -11.99 -4.53
C THR A 32 -15.28 -11.00 -5.03
N LYS A 33 -15.03 -9.93 -4.27
CA LYS A 33 -14.00 -8.94 -4.61
C LYS A 33 -12.58 -9.46 -4.38
N ALA A 34 -12.43 -10.56 -3.66
CA ALA A 34 -11.14 -11.21 -3.47
C ALA A 34 -10.82 -12.24 -4.55
N ALA A 35 -11.75 -12.53 -5.46
CA ALA A 35 -11.50 -13.45 -6.57
C ALA A 35 -10.40 -12.88 -7.48
N ASN A 36 -9.39 -13.70 -7.79
CA ASN A 36 -8.23 -13.32 -8.59
C ASN A 36 -7.41 -12.18 -8.00
N LEU A 37 -7.54 -11.91 -6.70
CA LEU A 37 -6.77 -10.87 -6.03
C LEU A 37 -5.29 -11.25 -6.04
N ALA A 38 -4.46 -10.33 -6.56
CA ALA A 38 -3.01 -10.48 -6.55
C ALA A 38 -2.39 -9.92 -5.26
N GLY A 39 -3.06 -8.94 -4.65
CA GLY A 39 -2.57 -8.25 -3.48
C GLY A 39 -2.87 -6.76 -3.56
N PHE A 40 -2.07 -5.96 -2.87
CA PHE A 40 -2.31 -4.53 -2.73
C PHE A 40 -1.07 -3.74 -3.10
N SER A 41 -1.26 -2.64 -3.83
CA SER A 41 -0.23 -1.62 -4.01
C SER A 41 -0.48 -0.51 -2.99
N ILE A 42 0.58 -0.07 -2.31
CA ILE A 42 0.51 0.95 -1.28
C ILE A 42 1.37 2.12 -1.70
N GLN A 43 0.72 3.23 -2.04
CA GLN A 43 1.39 4.49 -2.31
C GLN A 43 1.41 5.33 -1.03
N VAL A 44 2.53 5.97 -0.78
CA VAL A 44 2.73 6.83 0.39
C VAL A 44 3.11 8.21 -0.09
N GLN A 45 2.45 9.23 0.44
CA GLN A 45 2.82 10.61 0.18
C GLN A 45 2.95 11.39 1.49
N PRO A 46 4.17 11.67 1.94
CA PRO A 46 4.37 12.62 3.01
C PRO A 46 3.93 14.01 2.55
N HIS A 47 3.27 14.77 3.40
CA HIS A 47 2.72 16.08 3.02
C HIS A 47 3.82 16.99 2.44
N GLY A 48 3.55 17.54 1.26
CA GLY A 48 4.48 18.42 0.57
C GLY A 48 5.66 17.74 -0.11
N GLN A 49 5.72 16.40 -0.10
CA GLN A 49 6.80 15.64 -0.70
C GLN A 49 6.29 14.76 -1.84
N GLN A 50 7.22 14.19 -2.61
CA GLN A 50 6.88 13.31 -3.71
C GLN A 50 6.35 11.98 -3.18
N ALA A 51 5.27 11.50 -3.79
CA ALA A 51 4.71 10.18 -3.47
C ALA A 51 5.64 9.07 -3.95
N TYR A 52 5.62 7.95 -3.24
CA TYR A 52 6.35 6.75 -3.60
C TYR A 52 5.55 5.51 -3.21
N TYR A 53 5.89 4.35 -3.81
CA TYR A 53 5.26 3.09 -3.47
C TYR A 53 6.11 2.32 -2.48
N LEU A 54 5.46 1.68 -1.51
CA LEU A 54 6.14 0.79 -0.58
C LEU A 54 6.65 -0.45 -1.31
N PHE A 55 7.76 -0.99 -0.83
CA PHE A 55 8.36 -2.20 -1.39
C PHE A 55 7.84 -3.43 -0.67
N ASN A 56 7.60 -4.48 -1.47
CA ASN A 56 7.32 -5.81 -0.96
C ASN A 56 8.65 -6.55 -0.73
N ASN A 57 8.62 -7.57 0.12
CA ASN A 57 9.74 -8.47 0.29
C ASN A 57 9.86 -9.50 -0.83
N LEU A 58 8.81 -9.66 -1.62
CA LEU A 58 8.71 -10.63 -2.71
C LEU A 58 8.70 -9.92 -4.05
N VAL A 59 9.04 -10.65 -5.11
CA VAL A 59 8.89 -10.20 -6.49
C VAL A 59 8.02 -11.22 -7.23
N LEU A 60 7.31 -10.75 -8.27
CA LEU A 60 6.60 -11.66 -9.15
C LEU A 60 7.58 -12.33 -10.11
N PRO A 61 7.27 -13.56 -10.57
CA PRO A 61 8.05 -14.20 -11.61
C PRO A 61 8.15 -13.35 -12.87
N ALA A 62 9.22 -13.50 -13.63
CA ALA A 62 9.40 -12.79 -14.87
C ALA A 62 8.21 -13.07 -15.81
N GLY A 63 7.68 -12.00 -16.43
CA GLY A 63 6.54 -12.10 -17.34
C GLY A 63 5.18 -12.18 -16.67
N ALA A 64 5.09 -12.19 -15.34
CA ALA A 64 3.81 -12.25 -14.63
C ALA A 64 3.08 -10.90 -14.58
N ASN A 65 3.70 -9.82 -15.03
CA ASN A 65 3.10 -8.50 -15.10
C ASN A 65 2.68 -8.21 -16.54
N ALA A 66 1.38 -7.94 -16.77
CA ALA A 66 0.84 -7.70 -18.11
C ALA A 66 1.13 -6.27 -18.61
N THR A 67 1.60 -5.39 -17.73
CA THR A 67 1.84 -3.98 -18.05
C THR A 67 3.31 -3.66 -17.99
N VAL A 68 3.70 -2.55 -18.65
CA VAL A 68 5.04 -2.02 -18.47
C VAL A 68 5.16 -1.52 -17.03
N PRO A 69 6.16 -1.97 -16.28
CA PRO A 69 6.34 -1.49 -14.91
C PRO A 69 6.48 0.03 -14.85
N THR A 70 5.71 0.66 -13.97
CA THR A 70 5.81 2.11 -13.73
C THR A 70 6.96 2.46 -12.80
N GLU A 71 7.48 1.46 -12.10
CA GLU A 71 8.61 1.56 -11.19
C GLU A 71 9.73 0.66 -11.68
N THR A 72 10.98 1.11 -11.54
CA THR A 72 12.13 0.31 -11.95
C THR A 72 12.46 -0.81 -10.97
N ASN A 73 12.07 -0.64 -9.70
CA ASN A 73 12.37 -1.65 -8.68
C ASN A 73 11.34 -2.79 -8.74
N PRO A 74 11.77 -4.04 -8.99
CA PRO A 74 10.84 -5.17 -9.05
C PRO A 74 10.12 -5.45 -7.74
N ASN A 75 10.62 -4.97 -6.60
CA ASN A 75 9.98 -5.09 -5.30
C ASN A 75 8.95 -4.00 -5.03
N SER A 76 8.84 -2.97 -5.86
CA SER A 76 7.77 -1.97 -5.71
C SER A 76 6.42 -2.66 -5.66
N SER A 77 5.54 -2.22 -4.76
CA SER A 77 4.20 -2.82 -4.65
C SER A 77 3.35 -2.60 -5.90
N THR A 78 3.77 -1.75 -6.85
CA THR A 78 3.16 -1.67 -8.16
C THR A 78 3.48 -2.88 -9.03
N ASN A 79 4.67 -3.45 -8.89
CA ASN A 79 5.16 -4.60 -9.65
C ASN A 79 5.00 -5.91 -8.90
N ALA A 80 5.01 -5.84 -7.58
CA ALA A 80 4.88 -6.99 -6.68
C ALA A 80 3.88 -6.63 -5.57
N PRO A 81 2.57 -6.76 -5.81
CA PRO A 81 1.56 -6.40 -4.81
C PRO A 81 1.77 -7.16 -3.51
N ILE A 82 1.47 -6.47 -2.41
CA ILE A 82 1.56 -7.05 -1.07
C ILE A 82 0.41 -8.01 -0.88
N GLN A 83 0.72 -9.29 -0.61
CA GLN A 83 -0.25 -10.39 -0.60
C GLN A 83 -0.85 -10.63 0.78
N LYS A 84 -0.68 -9.69 1.71
CA LYS A 84 -1.27 -9.74 3.04
C LYS A 84 -2.32 -8.67 3.17
N PHE A 85 -3.30 -8.90 4.06
CA PHE A 85 -4.36 -7.94 4.33
C PHE A 85 -3.96 -6.90 5.39
N ARG A 86 -2.66 -6.82 5.70
CA ARG A 86 -2.10 -5.81 6.59
C ARG A 86 -0.63 -5.58 6.26
N TRP A 87 -0.15 -4.40 6.58
CA TRP A 87 1.24 -4.04 6.35
C TRP A 87 1.68 -2.99 7.37
N LEU A 88 2.86 -3.17 7.91
CA LEU A 88 3.48 -2.20 8.82
C LEU A 88 4.43 -1.31 8.03
N HIS A 89 4.18 -0.01 8.06
CA HIS A 89 5.07 0.99 7.45
C HIS A 89 5.88 1.67 8.54
N ILE A 90 7.19 1.58 8.44
CA ILE A 90 8.16 2.26 9.30
C ILE A 90 8.95 3.21 8.40
N PRO A 91 8.61 4.52 8.37
CA PRO A 91 9.34 5.49 7.55
C PRO A 91 10.82 5.51 7.92
N GLY A 92 11.68 5.70 6.92
CA GLY A 92 13.11 5.67 7.12
C GLY A 92 13.69 4.27 7.24
N SER A 93 12.90 3.23 6.94
CA SER A 93 13.40 1.87 6.97
C SER A 93 14.46 1.66 5.91
N PHE A 94 15.43 0.80 6.22
CA PHE A 94 16.55 0.51 5.34
C PHE A 94 16.11 0.02 3.96
N HIS A 95 15.09 -0.82 3.93
CA HIS A 95 14.62 -1.43 2.68
C HIS A 95 13.96 -0.42 1.74
N GLN A 96 13.30 0.59 2.29
CA GLN A 96 12.59 1.58 1.49
C GLN A 96 13.51 2.69 1.00
N GLY A 97 14.58 2.99 1.74
CA GLY A 97 15.52 4.04 1.37
C GLY A 97 14.97 5.47 1.52
N ASP A 98 13.85 5.62 2.19
CA ASP A 98 13.27 6.94 2.44
C ASP A 98 13.85 7.56 3.71
N THR A 99 13.65 8.87 3.86
CA THR A 99 13.99 9.60 5.09
C THR A 99 12.74 9.79 5.93
N VAL A 100 12.91 9.83 7.26
CA VAL A 100 11.78 10.01 8.15
C VAL A 100 11.26 11.44 8.04
N PHE A 101 9.95 11.58 7.86
CA PHE A 101 9.22 12.84 7.94
C PHE A 101 8.14 12.68 9.00
N TYR A 102 8.06 13.63 9.92
CA TYR A 102 6.99 13.65 10.94
C TYR A 102 5.95 14.67 10.53
N GLY A 103 4.73 14.22 10.38
CA GLY A 103 3.61 15.00 9.88
C GLY A 103 2.58 14.09 9.25
N VAL A 104 1.77 14.63 8.36
CA VAL A 104 0.71 13.86 7.70
C VAL A 104 1.27 13.02 6.57
N TYR A 105 0.95 11.73 6.60
CA TYR A 105 1.18 10.80 5.50
C TYR A 105 -0.17 10.42 4.89
N THR A 106 -0.28 10.53 3.59
CA THR A 106 -1.43 10.01 2.85
C THR A 106 -1.07 8.66 2.28
N TYR A 107 -1.78 7.62 2.71
CA TYR A 107 -1.65 6.27 2.17
C TYR A 107 -2.77 6.02 1.19
N THR A 108 -2.43 5.62 -0.02
CA THR A 108 -3.40 5.22 -1.04
C THR A 108 -3.17 3.76 -1.37
N ILE A 109 -4.17 2.95 -1.07
CA ILE A 109 -4.10 1.51 -1.23
C ILE A 109 -5.02 1.10 -2.38
N THR A 110 -4.48 0.31 -3.29
CA THR A 110 -5.21 -0.16 -4.46
C THR A 110 -5.15 -1.69 -4.51
N PRO A 111 -6.31 -2.38 -4.46
CA PRO A 111 -6.32 -3.81 -4.69
C PRO A 111 -5.92 -4.10 -6.15
N ARG A 112 -5.09 -5.10 -6.33
CA ARG A 112 -4.56 -5.51 -7.63
C ARG A 112 -5.02 -6.92 -7.96
N TYR A 113 -5.27 -7.16 -9.23
CA TYR A 113 -5.86 -8.42 -9.66
C TYR A 113 -5.04 -9.06 -10.77
N PHE A 114 -5.12 -10.39 -10.85
CA PHE A 114 -4.64 -11.15 -12.01
C PHE A 114 -5.77 -11.31 -13.02
N ASN A 115 -5.40 -11.20 -14.29
CA ASN A 115 -6.26 -11.58 -15.41
C ASN A 115 -5.49 -12.58 -16.26
N ASN A 116 -5.99 -13.80 -16.40
CA ASN A 116 -5.32 -14.90 -17.09
C ASN A 116 -3.89 -15.13 -16.54
N GLY A 117 -3.73 -15.02 -15.23
CA GLY A 117 -2.44 -15.22 -14.56
C GLY A 117 -1.47 -14.05 -14.67
N LEU A 118 -1.88 -12.92 -15.26
CA LEU A 118 -1.04 -11.74 -15.42
C LEU A 118 -1.56 -10.60 -14.56
N LEU A 119 -0.64 -9.91 -13.88
CA LEU A 119 -0.96 -8.74 -13.08
C LEU A 119 -1.42 -7.60 -13.99
N THR A 120 -2.62 -7.06 -13.72
CA THR A 120 -3.19 -5.96 -14.49
C THR A 120 -2.70 -4.60 -13.96
N ALA A 121 -2.94 -3.54 -14.75
CA ALA A 121 -2.58 -2.18 -14.37
C ALA A 121 -3.34 -1.71 -13.13
N ILE A 122 -2.81 -0.69 -12.45
CA ILE A 122 -3.49 -0.03 -11.34
C ILE A 122 -4.76 0.63 -11.86
N ASP A 123 -5.87 0.32 -11.19
CA ASP A 123 -7.16 0.97 -11.42
C ASP A 123 -7.45 1.89 -10.24
N THR A 124 -7.27 3.19 -10.44
CA THR A 124 -7.42 4.18 -9.38
C THR A 124 -8.87 4.29 -8.88
N SER A 125 -9.85 3.84 -9.66
CA SER A 125 -11.25 3.81 -9.19
C SER A 125 -11.45 2.83 -8.03
N LEU A 126 -10.54 1.89 -7.82
CA LEU A 126 -10.58 0.92 -6.74
C LEU A 126 -9.83 1.39 -5.50
N SER A 127 -9.10 2.50 -5.59
CA SER A 127 -8.22 2.97 -4.53
C SER A 127 -8.99 3.55 -3.34
N VAL A 128 -8.42 3.41 -2.15
CA VAL A 128 -8.89 4.06 -0.92
C VAL A 128 -7.70 4.75 -0.28
N SER A 129 -7.90 5.99 0.17
CA SER A 129 -6.86 6.77 0.84
C SER A 129 -7.22 7.05 2.28
N VAL A 130 -6.21 7.06 3.14
CA VAL A 130 -6.32 7.49 4.54
C VAL A 130 -5.14 8.40 4.87
N ASP A 131 -5.37 9.36 5.75
CA ASP A 131 -4.34 10.27 6.26
C ASP A 131 -3.99 9.88 7.69
N VAL A 132 -2.70 9.80 7.97
CA VAL A 132 -2.18 9.47 9.29
C VAL A 132 -1.15 10.52 9.69
N GLN A 133 -1.30 11.10 10.88
CA GLN A 133 -0.31 11.99 11.46
C GLN A 133 0.77 11.15 12.13
N LEU A 134 1.95 11.08 11.52
CA LEU A 134 3.07 10.37 12.10
C LEU A 134 3.78 11.26 13.11
N GLN A 135 4.13 10.69 14.27
CA GLN A 135 4.84 11.36 15.35
C GLN A 135 6.07 10.55 15.74
N PRO A 136 7.10 11.23 16.30
CA PRO A 136 8.27 10.52 16.79
C PRO A 136 7.89 9.53 17.89
N ALA A 137 8.73 8.49 18.04
CA ALA A 137 8.61 7.58 19.17
C ALA A 137 8.78 8.36 20.48
N ARG A 138 7.98 7.99 21.49
CA ARG A 138 8.04 8.59 22.81
C ARG A 138 8.92 7.74 23.70
N TYR A 139 9.84 8.40 24.38
CA TYR A 139 10.70 7.78 25.40
C TYR A 139 10.36 8.40 26.75
N ASN A 140 10.23 7.56 27.72
CA ASN A 140 10.00 7.98 29.11
C ASN A 140 11.19 7.62 29.97
#